data_d6dbdadbd05735d199c341ff8b227e25
#
_entry.id   d6dbdadbd05735d199c341ff8b227e25
#
_cell.length_a   1.000
_cell.length_b   1.000
_cell.length_c   1.000
_cell.angle_alpha   90.00
_cell.angle_beta   90.00
_cell.angle_gamma   90.00
#
_symmetry.space_group_name_H-M   'P 1'
#
loop_
_entity.id
_entity.type
_entity.pdbx_description
1 polymer ?
#
loop_
_entity_poly.entity_id
_entity_poly.type
_entity_poly.pdbx_seq_one_letter_code
_entity_poly.pdbx_strand_id
1 'polypeptide(L)'
;HNPSEYNGIKLIDENGSKLQDEIELAIESNIENISLPNTHTSFKESQEGFKVYFEFLNQLFDFDLTSFDLVVDSANGSAYKIIEKLLDVNDFEFNIIANNPDGKNINLDSGATNIDNLINKLKNGQLGAAFDGDADRLIMVDESGTTCNGDVLILLIAKYLSSTNQLKNDVVVSTVMSNFGFKNSIEKNNFKNIETAVGDKYVAEAMVEHNASIGGEQSGHIIISDKLPVGDGLLTLIYSLKALSFFKTTLVQFREDNIEEYPQKLVNLELNDMPNIQQIKELETIAKLLAEEKELDGRYLIRNSGTEPMLRVLVEARDEDSVAEFSNNLINKIKNFLQT
;
A
#
# COMPACT_ATOMS: atom_id res chain seq x y z
N HIS A 1 -5.59 -4.45 8.62
CA HIS A 1 -5.24 -3.16 9.27
C HIS A 1 -6.27 -2.65 10.28
N ASN A 2 -7.36 -3.37 10.52
CA ASN A 2 -8.38 -3.00 11.49
C ASN A 2 -7.95 -3.29 12.94
N PRO A 3 -8.49 -2.58 13.93
CA PRO A 3 -8.32 -2.91 15.34
C PRO A 3 -9.02 -4.23 15.71
N SER A 4 -8.62 -4.82 16.84
CA SER A 4 -9.01 -6.18 17.26
C SER A 4 -10.51 -6.44 17.44
N GLU A 5 -11.32 -5.39 17.58
CA GLU A 5 -12.79 -5.49 17.69
C GLU A 5 -13.48 -5.81 16.36
N TYR A 6 -12.78 -5.67 15.24
CA TYR A 6 -13.27 -6.02 13.93
C TYR A 6 -12.61 -7.31 13.44
N ASN A 7 -13.41 -8.26 12.99
CA ASN A 7 -12.92 -9.46 12.33
C ASN A 7 -13.11 -9.34 10.81
N GLY A 8 -12.17 -9.91 10.06
CA GLY A 8 -12.25 -10.00 8.62
C GLY A 8 -11.93 -11.43 8.14
N ILE A 9 -12.63 -11.87 7.12
CA ILE A 9 -12.38 -13.14 6.44
C ILE A 9 -12.21 -12.83 4.95
N LYS A 10 -11.06 -13.23 4.38
CA LYS A 10 -10.82 -13.15 2.93
C LYS A 10 -11.07 -14.53 2.32
N LEU A 11 -11.90 -14.58 1.29
CA LEU A 11 -12.14 -15.80 0.52
C LEU A 11 -11.29 -15.75 -0.75
N ILE A 12 -10.55 -16.81 -0.97
CA ILE A 12 -9.57 -16.92 -2.06
C ILE A 12 -9.91 -18.16 -2.89
N ASP A 13 -9.82 -18.02 -4.20
CA ASP A 13 -10.08 -19.11 -5.14
C ASP A 13 -8.91 -20.12 -5.24
N GLU A 14 -9.07 -21.15 -6.03
CA GLU A 14 -8.07 -22.20 -6.26
C GLU A 14 -6.76 -21.70 -6.93
N ASN A 15 -6.79 -20.51 -7.53
CA ASN A 15 -5.64 -19.88 -8.17
C ASN A 15 -4.90 -18.88 -7.25
N GLY A 16 -5.38 -18.71 -6.01
CA GLY A 16 -4.85 -17.74 -5.06
C GLY A 16 -5.36 -16.30 -5.26
N SER A 17 -6.41 -16.13 -6.07
CA SER A 17 -7.02 -14.82 -6.33
C SER A 17 -8.25 -14.61 -5.43
N LYS A 18 -8.59 -13.35 -5.15
CA LYS A 18 -9.85 -13.02 -4.47
C LYS A 18 -11.05 -13.47 -5.30
N LEU A 19 -12.12 -13.87 -4.63
CA LEU A 19 -13.38 -14.24 -5.29
C LEU A 19 -13.95 -13.04 -6.06
N GLN A 20 -14.70 -13.35 -7.12
CA GLN A 20 -15.46 -12.35 -7.86
C GLN A 20 -16.64 -11.83 -7.04
N ASP A 21 -17.01 -10.56 -7.24
CA ASP A 21 -18.07 -9.89 -6.46
C ASP A 21 -19.39 -10.64 -6.49
N GLU A 22 -19.74 -11.27 -7.63
CA GLU A 22 -20.96 -12.06 -7.77
C GLU A 22 -20.99 -13.28 -6.83
N ILE A 23 -19.83 -13.91 -6.62
CA ILE A 23 -19.70 -15.05 -5.71
C ILE A 23 -19.74 -14.58 -4.26
N GLU A 24 -19.07 -13.48 -3.93
CA GLU A 24 -19.12 -12.88 -2.59
C GLU A 24 -20.55 -12.48 -2.21
N LEU A 25 -21.25 -11.77 -3.09
CA LEU A 25 -22.65 -11.39 -2.89
C LEU A 25 -23.58 -12.62 -2.73
N ALA A 26 -23.33 -13.69 -3.50
CA ALA A 26 -24.09 -14.92 -3.36
C ALA A 26 -23.83 -15.60 -2.01
N ILE A 27 -22.60 -15.58 -1.50
CA ILE A 27 -22.27 -16.10 -0.17
C ILE A 27 -22.96 -15.26 0.91
N GLU A 28 -22.82 -13.93 0.87
CA GLU A 28 -23.45 -13.00 1.82
C GLU A 28 -24.97 -13.18 1.89
N SER A 29 -25.63 -13.27 0.74
CA SER A 29 -27.09 -13.45 0.68
C SER A 29 -27.58 -14.78 1.29
N ASN A 30 -26.70 -15.77 1.39
CA ASN A 30 -27.03 -17.08 1.95
C ASN A 30 -26.64 -17.23 3.43
N ILE A 31 -25.80 -16.35 3.98
CA ILE A 31 -25.34 -16.45 5.39
C ILE A 31 -26.49 -16.50 6.38
N GLU A 32 -27.52 -15.67 6.19
CA GLU A 32 -28.70 -15.62 7.07
C GLU A 32 -29.54 -16.90 7.02
N ASN A 33 -29.42 -17.69 5.97
CA ASN A 33 -30.20 -18.91 5.74
C ASN A 33 -29.45 -20.17 6.21
N ILE A 34 -28.24 -20.06 6.69
CA ILE A 34 -27.45 -21.23 7.13
C ILE A 34 -27.81 -21.60 8.56
N SER A 35 -28.42 -22.77 8.73
CA SER A 35 -28.53 -23.39 10.04
C SER A 35 -27.19 -24.02 10.42
N LEU A 36 -26.51 -23.39 11.36
CA LEU A 36 -25.24 -23.93 11.88
C LEU A 36 -25.53 -25.28 12.58
N PRO A 37 -24.82 -26.36 12.23
CA PRO A 37 -24.95 -27.60 12.96
C PRO A 37 -24.46 -27.44 14.40
N ASN A 38 -25.20 -27.95 15.38
CA ASN A 38 -24.82 -27.98 16.80
C ASN A 38 -23.62 -28.91 17.09
N THR A 39 -22.67 -29.01 16.18
CA THR A 39 -21.49 -29.87 16.31
C THR A 39 -20.28 -29.01 16.59
N HIS A 40 -19.63 -29.26 17.72
CA HIS A 40 -18.27 -28.77 17.96
C HIS A 40 -17.34 -29.48 16.97
N THR A 41 -17.00 -28.81 15.88
CA THR A 41 -15.96 -29.31 14.97
C THR A 41 -14.60 -29.07 15.64
N SER A 42 -13.86 -30.14 15.90
CA SER A 42 -12.44 -30.01 16.27
C SER A 42 -11.66 -29.62 15.01
N PHE A 43 -10.85 -28.57 15.11
CA PHE A 43 -9.87 -28.26 14.08
C PHE A 43 -8.51 -28.88 14.46
N LYS A 44 -7.72 -29.24 13.45
CA LYS A 44 -6.35 -29.71 13.61
C LYS A 44 -5.43 -28.60 13.17
N GLU A 45 -4.58 -28.12 14.07
CA GLU A 45 -3.51 -27.20 13.71
C GLU A 45 -2.51 -27.87 12.76
N SER A 46 -2.15 -27.19 11.66
CA SER A 46 -1.16 -27.65 10.70
C SER A 46 -0.04 -26.62 10.58
N GLN A 47 1.20 -27.07 10.68
CA GLN A 47 2.40 -26.26 10.47
C GLN A 47 2.88 -26.29 9.01
N GLU A 48 2.19 -27.03 8.13
CA GLU A 48 2.63 -27.22 6.74
C GLU A 48 2.64 -25.92 5.95
N GLY A 49 1.57 -25.12 6.05
CA GLY A 49 1.48 -23.82 5.37
C GLY A 49 2.59 -22.87 5.80
N PHE A 50 2.85 -22.79 7.11
CA PHE A 50 3.96 -21.98 7.62
C PHE A 50 5.32 -22.44 7.07
N LYS A 51 5.55 -23.75 7.00
CA LYS A 51 6.82 -24.30 6.49
C LYS A 51 7.01 -23.97 5.01
N VAL A 52 6.00 -24.22 4.18
CA VAL A 52 6.05 -23.96 2.74
C VAL A 52 6.30 -22.49 2.46
N TYR A 53 5.58 -21.61 3.14
CA TYR A 53 5.73 -20.15 2.98
C TYR A 53 7.10 -19.66 3.48
N PHE A 54 7.57 -20.15 4.62
CA PHE A 54 8.90 -19.86 5.12
C PHE A 54 10.00 -20.29 4.14
N GLU A 55 9.93 -21.52 3.61
CA GLU A 55 10.90 -22.03 2.64
C GLU A 55 10.88 -21.21 1.34
N PHE A 56 9.70 -20.80 0.88
CA PHE A 56 9.56 -19.93 -0.27
C PHE A 56 10.24 -18.57 -0.05
N LEU A 57 9.98 -17.88 1.05
CA LEU A 57 10.61 -16.59 1.35
C LEU A 57 12.11 -16.72 1.60
N ASN A 58 12.54 -17.76 2.34
CA ASN A 58 13.93 -17.98 2.69
C ASN A 58 14.84 -18.16 1.45
N GLN A 59 14.34 -18.75 0.38
CA GLN A 59 15.08 -18.90 -0.88
C GLN A 59 15.38 -17.58 -1.60
N LEU A 60 14.69 -16.49 -1.23
CA LEU A 60 14.86 -15.17 -1.84
C LEU A 60 16.00 -14.36 -1.24
N PHE A 61 16.55 -14.79 -0.08
CA PHE A 61 17.70 -14.17 0.56
C PHE A 61 19.02 -14.64 -0.10
N ASP A 62 19.24 -14.23 -1.35
CA ASP A 62 20.41 -14.54 -2.17
C ASP A 62 21.30 -13.30 -2.43
N PHE A 63 21.29 -12.34 -1.49
CA PHE A 63 22.00 -11.08 -1.58
C PHE A 63 22.71 -10.73 -0.26
N ASP A 64 23.60 -9.73 -0.30
CA ASP A 64 24.36 -9.30 0.87
C ASP A 64 23.47 -8.51 1.85
N LEU A 65 23.35 -9.00 3.06
CA LEU A 65 22.57 -8.43 4.16
C LEU A 65 23.38 -7.59 5.13
N THR A 66 24.72 -7.67 5.09
CA THR A 66 25.63 -7.08 6.10
C THR A 66 25.62 -5.55 6.14
N SER A 67 25.05 -4.92 5.11
CA SER A 67 24.97 -3.46 5.01
C SER A 67 23.70 -2.85 5.66
N PHE A 68 22.80 -3.70 6.17
CA PHE A 68 21.52 -3.23 6.71
C PHE A 68 21.46 -3.41 8.23
N ASP A 69 21.04 -2.38 8.93
CA ASP A 69 20.62 -2.40 10.34
C ASP A 69 19.12 -2.10 10.39
N LEU A 70 18.31 -3.13 10.68
CA LEU A 70 16.87 -3.11 10.47
C LEU A 70 16.10 -3.16 11.80
N VAL A 71 15.12 -2.28 11.93
CA VAL A 71 14.07 -2.39 12.96
C VAL A 71 12.75 -2.73 12.30
N VAL A 72 12.12 -3.81 12.74
CA VAL A 72 10.86 -4.32 12.19
C VAL A 72 9.73 -4.12 13.20
N ASP A 73 8.63 -3.54 12.75
CA ASP A 73 7.37 -3.48 13.49
C ASP A 73 6.40 -4.52 12.90
N SER A 74 6.11 -5.58 13.66
CA SER A 74 5.22 -6.66 13.20
C SER A 74 3.74 -6.42 13.57
N ALA A 75 3.37 -5.22 14.04
CA ALA A 75 2.01 -4.82 14.39
C ALA A 75 1.29 -5.76 15.38
N ASN A 76 2.02 -6.56 16.14
CA ASN A 76 1.47 -7.71 16.89
C ASN A 76 0.55 -8.59 16.03
N GLY A 77 0.82 -8.66 14.74
CA GLY A 77 0.02 -9.30 13.70
C GLY A 77 0.58 -10.64 13.24
N SER A 78 0.16 -11.09 12.07
CA SER A 78 0.49 -12.41 11.51
C SER A 78 1.98 -12.60 11.20
N ALA A 79 2.71 -11.51 10.90
CA ALA A 79 4.13 -11.56 10.55
C ALA A 79 5.06 -11.96 11.72
N TYR A 80 4.62 -11.85 12.98
CA TYR A 80 5.48 -11.87 14.17
C TYR A 80 6.44 -13.06 14.27
N LYS A 81 5.98 -14.27 13.96
CA LYS A 81 6.85 -15.48 14.05
C LYS A 81 7.72 -15.68 12.82
N ILE A 82 7.16 -15.38 11.66
CA ILE A 82 7.83 -15.71 10.41
C ILE A 82 8.96 -14.74 10.11
N ILE A 83 8.77 -13.44 10.39
CA ILE A 83 9.82 -12.43 10.15
C ILE A 83 11.02 -12.65 11.10
N GLU A 84 10.78 -12.90 12.40
CA GLU A 84 11.83 -13.22 13.36
C GLU A 84 12.67 -14.41 12.89
N LYS A 85 12.00 -15.50 12.50
CA LYS A 85 12.68 -16.70 12.02
C LYS A 85 13.44 -16.48 10.71
N LEU A 86 12.89 -15.70 9.77
CA LEU A 86 13.56 -15.40 8.50
C LEU A 86 14.83 -14.60 8.71
N LEU A 87 14.80 -13.58 9.56
CA LEU A 87 15.95 -12.73 9.81
C LEU A 87 17.03 -13.49 10.62
N ASP A 88 16.63 -14.28 11.62
CA ASP A 88 17.54 -15.09 12.44
C ASP A 88 18.30 -16.13 11.60
N VAL A 89 17.61 -16.89 10.76
CA VAL A 89 18.23 -17.94 9.91
C VAL A 89 19.18 -17.36 8.86
N ASN A 90 19.00 -16.11 8.46
CA ASN A 90 19.85 -15.44 7.48
C ASN A 90 20.95 -14.56 8.10
N ASP A 91 21.20 -14.72 9.42
CA ASP A 91 22.21 -13.97 10.19
C ASP A 91 22.08 -12.43 9.99
N PHE A 92 20.84 -11.95 9.93
CA PHE A 92 20.53 -10.54 9.73
C PHE A 92 20.59 -9.78 11.06
N GLU A 93 21.27 -8.63 11.10
CA GLU A 93 21.21 -7.75 12.28
C GLU A 93 19.89 -7.00 12.30
N PHE A 94 19.04 -7.28 13.30
CA PHE A 94 17.69 -6.72 13.38
C PHE A 94 17.21 -6.53 14.81
N ASN A 95 16.22 -5.65 14.96
CA ASN A 95 15.39 -5.55 16.15
C ASN A 95 13.93 -5.66 15.75
N ILE A 96 13.11 -6.35 16.54
CA ILE A 96 11.67 -6.44 16.32
C ILE A 96 10.93 -5.73 17.45
N ILE A 97 9.96 -4.92 17.09
CA ILE A 97 9.00 -4.29 18.01
C ILE A 97 7.58 -4.77 17.68
N ALA A 98 6.65 -4.56 18.63
CA ALA A 98 5.26 -5.03 18.49
C ALA A 98 5.19 -6.51 18.07
N ASN A 99 5.97 -7.38 18.73
CA ASN A 99 6.16 -8.81 18.41
C ASN A 99 5.60 -9.74 19.49
N ASN A 100 4.65 -9.28 20.28
CA ASN A 100 4.07 -10.06 21.38
C ASN A 100 2.52 -9.99 21.32
N PRO A 101 1.87 -10.67 20.34
CA PRO A 101 0.43 -10.63 20.19
C PRO A 101 -0.32 -11.24 21.37
N ASP A 102 -1.30 -10.55 21.89
CA ASP A 102 -2.18 -11.01 22.98
C ASP A 102 -3.65 -11.23 22.53
N GLY A 103 -3.92 -11.06 21.23
CA GLY A 103 -5.23 -11.18 20.61
C GLY A 103 -6.09 -9.91 20.67
N LYS A 104 -5.57 -8.81 21.28
CA LYS A 104 -6.25 -7.51 21.39
C LYS A 104 -5.39 -6.34 20.94
N ASN A 105 -4.09 -6.53 20.90
CA ASN A 105 -3.11 -5.49 20.60
C ASN A 105 -2.69 -5.42 19.11
N ILE A 106 -3.34 -6.15 18.22
CA ILE A 106 -3.08 -6.07 16.77
C ILE A 106 -3.29 -4.65 16.26
N ASN A 107 -2.33 -4.11 15.53
CA ASN A 107 -2.32 -2.72 15.00
C ASN A 107 -2.45 -1.61 16.09
N LEU A 108 -2.39 -1.95 17.36
CA LEU A 108 -2.52 -0.98 18.44
C LEU A 108 -1.21 -0.19 18.60
N ASP A 109 -1.25 1.09 18.28
CA ASP A 109 -0.10 2.00 18.32
C ASP A 109 1.15 1.44 17.63
N SER A 110 0.95 0.69 16.54
CA SER A 110 2.03 -0.04 15.85
C SER A 110 1.68 -0.34 14.38
N GLY A 111 2.70 -0.76 13.64
CA GLY A 111 2.58 -1.23 12.28
C GLY A 111 2.43 -0.15 11.22
N ALA A 112 2.12 -0.57 9.98
CA ALA A 112 2.08 0.27 8.80
C ALA A 112 1.02 1.39 8.86
N THR A 113 0.02 1.27 9.71
CA THR A 113 -1.03 2.27 9.91
C THR A 113 -0.72 3.28 11.01
N ASN A 114 0.30 3.01 11.83
CA ASN A 114 0.79 3.90 12.89
C ASN A 114 2.32 3.84 12.97
N ILE A 115 2.96 4.46 12.00
CA ILE A 115 4.42 4.40 11.78
C ILE A 115 5.22 5.15 12.85
N ASP A 116 4.60 6.08 13.60
CA ASP A 116 5.27 6.95 14.55
C ASP A 116 6.00 6.16 15.65
N ASN A 117 5.43 5.03 16.09
CA ASN A 117 6.08 4.18 17.08
C ASN A 117 7.40 3.60 16.54
N LEU A 118 7.44 3.17 15.31
CA LEU A 118 8.67 2.70 14.65
C LEU A 118 9.67 3.84 14.53
N ILE A 119 9.28 5.00 13.99
CA ILE A 119 10.16 6.18 13.83
C ILE A 119 10.81 6.56 15.16
N ASN A 120 10.04 6.58 16.26
CA ASN A 120 10.54 6.91 17.60
C ASN A 120 11.52 5.87 18.19
N LYS A 121 11.57 4.66 17.64
CA LYS A 121 12.49 3.60 18.06
C LYS A 121 13.74 3.51 17.21
N LEU A 122 13.73 4.09 16.01
CA LEU A 122 14.88 4.08 15.13
C LEU A 122 16.01 4.95 15.70
N LYS A 123 17.23 4.44 15.57
CA LYS A 123 18.44 5.24 15.73
C LYS A 123 18.87 5.77 14.37
N ASN A 124 19.65 6.85 14.40
CA ASN A 124 20.18 7.42 13.17
C ASN A 124 20.94 6.38 12.32
N GLY A 125 20.61 6.25 11.07
CA GLY A 125 21.21 5.31 10.13
C GLY A 125 20.53 3.93 10.07
N GLN A 126 19.53 3.66 10.92
CA GLN A 126 18.76 2.41 10.85
C GLN A 126 17.63 2.51 9.83
N LEU A 127 17.33 1.39 9.17
CA LEU A 127 16.13 1.19 8.36
C LEU A 127 14.97 0.74 9.25
N GLY A 128 13.78 1.26 8.98
CA GLY A 128 12.53 0.75 9.55
C GLY A 128 11.69 -0.01 8.53
N ALA A 129 10.99 -1.05 8.99
CA ALA A 129 10.00 -1.79 8.22
C ALA A 129 8.77 -2.07 9.08
N ALA A 130 7.60 -1.61 8.68
CA ALA A 130 6.36 -1.82 9.41
C ALA A 130 5.34 -2.58 8.55
N PHE A 131 4.85 -3.68 9.09
CA PHE A 131 3.75 -4.45 8.53
C PHE A 131 2.42 -4.00 9.12
N ASP A 132 1.31 -4.32 8.48
CA ASP A 132 0.00 -4.27 9.10
C ASP A 132 -0.39 -5.63 9.70
N GLY A 133 -1.59 -5.73 10.27
CA GLY A 133 -1.98 -6.89 11.09
C GLY A 133 -2.00 -8.22 10.36
N ASP A 134 -2.38 -8.28 9.09
CA ASP A 134 -2.34 -9.49 8.25
C ASP A 134 -1.11 -9.56 7.33
N ALA A 135 -0.22 -8.56 7.43
CA ALA A 135 1.06 -8.47 6.75
C ALA A 135 0.97 -8.45 5.21
N ASP A 136 -0.15 -7.97 4.67
CA ASP A 136 -0.29 -7.77 3.23
C ASP A 136 0.26 -6.41 2.76
N ARG A 137 0.64 -5.53 3.73
CA ARG A 137 1.25 -4.21 3.49
C ARG A 137 2.62 -4.09 4.12
N LEU A 138 3.44 -3.25 3.49
CA LEU A 138 4.73 -2.80 4.03
C LEU A 138 4.87 -1.28 3.84
N ILE A 139 5.23 -0.59 4.91
CA ILE A 139 5.75 0.77 4.89
C ILE A 139 7.17 0.74 5.43
N MET A 140 8.10 1.42 4.80
CA MET A 140 9.46 1.52 5.30
C MET A 140 9.76 2.93 5.81
N VAL A 141 10.78 3.03 6.64
CA VAL A 141 11.35 4.29 7.09
C VAL A 141 12.82 4.27 6.71
N ASP A 142 13.27 5.30 6.00
CA ASP A 142 14.65 5.38 5.55
C ASP A 142 15.63 5.74 6.69
N GLU A 143 16.91 5.73 6.41
CA GLU A 143 18.00 5.97 7.37
C GLU A 143 17.99 7.39 7.95
N SER A 144 17.21 8.31 7.36
CA SER A 144 17.00 9.68 7.87
C SER A 144 15.77 9.78 8.79
N GLY A 145 14.98 8.72 8.90
CA GLY A 145 13.72 8.72 9.64
C GLY A 145 12.50 9.16 8.80
N THR A 146 12.65 9.25 7.49
CA THR A 146 11.56 9.64 6.58
C THR A 146 10.77 8.40 6.14
N THR A 147 9.44 8.50 6.18
CA THR A 147 8.55 7.43 5.73
C THR A 147 8.64 7.22 4.23
N CYS A 148 8.88 5.99 3.81
CA CYS A 148 8.85 5.53 2.43
C CYS A 148 7.61 4.66 2.23
N ASN A 149 6.60 5.23 1.59
CA ASN A 149 5.32 4.58 1.32
C ASN A 149 5.40 3.61 0.13
N GLY A 150 4.26 3.00 -0.24
CA GLY A 150 4.20 2.04 -1.33
C GLY A 150 4.69 2.58 -2.66
N ASP A 151 4.50 3.87 -2.97
CA ASP A 151 4.98 4.47 -4.21
C ASP A 151 6.51 4.40 -4.33
N VAL A 152 7.23 4.70 -3.23
CA VAL A 152 8.70 4.60 -3.18
C VAL A 152 9.15 3.16 -3.40
N LEU A 153 8.49 2.21 -2.72
CA LEU A 153 8.85 0.80 -2.79
C LEU A 153 8.53 0.19 -4.16
N ILE A 154 7.39 0.54 -4.76
CA ILE A 154 7.02 0.12 -6.11
C ILE A 154 8.06 0.60 -7.12
N LEU A 155 8.49 1.87 -7.07
CA LEU A 155 9.50 2.39 -7.98
C LEU A 155 10.86 1.70 -7.77
N LEU A 156 11.28 1.48 -6.53
CA LEU A 156 12.52 0.79 -6.19
C LEU A 156 12.54 -0.62 -6.78
N ILE A 157 11.48 -1.40 -6.55
CA ILE A 157 11.37 -2.76 -7.04
C ILE A 157 11.22 -2.78 -8.57
N ALA A 158 10.44 -1.87 -9.16
CA ALA A 158 10.30 -1.78 -10.62
C ALA A 158 11.65 -1.54 -11.32
N LYS A 159 12.47 -0.62 -10.79
CA LYS A 159 13.84 -0.38 -11.32
C LYS A 159 14.73 -1.61 -11.19
N TYR A 160 14.64 -2.33 -10.07
CA TYR A 160 15.36 -3.59 -9.88
C TYR A 160 14.91 -4.65 -10.89
N LEU A 161 13.60 -4.87 -11.04
CA LEU A 161 13.06 -5.82 -12.00
C LEU A 161 13.45 -5.46 -13.46
N SER A 162 13.42 -4.17 -13.80
CA SER A 162 13.87 -3.70 -15.12
C SER A 162 15.36 -3.98 -15.33
N SER A 163 16.21 -3.65 -14.37
CA SER A 163 17.66 -3.84 -14.45
C SER A 163 18.08 -5.32 -14.55
N THR A 164 17.20 -6.22 -14.09
CA THR A 164 17.40 -7.68 -14.15
C THR A 164 16.59 -8.35 -15.27
N ASN A 165 15.99 -7.58 -16.19
CA ASN A 165 15.11 -8.04 -17.28
C ASN A 165 13.91 -8.86 -16.81
N GLN A 166 13.36 -8.53 -15.65
CA GLN A 166 12.20 -9.19 -15.05
C GLN A 166 10.93 -8.30 -15.08
N LEU A 167 11.06 -7.00 -15.43
CA LEU A 167 9.90 -6.11 -15.58
C LEU A 167 9.23 -6.37 -16.93
N LYS A 168 8.09 -7.04 -16.92
CA LYS A 168 7.35 -7.37 -18.14
C LYS A 168 6.72 -6.12 -18.75
N ASN A 169 6.86 -5.96 -20.06
CA ASN A 169 6.27 -4.90 -20.87
C ASN A 169 6.61 -3.47 -20.41
N ASP A 170 7.58 -3.29 -19.50
CA ASP A 170 7.91 -2.04 -18.82
C ASP A 170 6.68 -1.39 -18.13
N VAL A 171 5.74 -2.22 -17.68
CA VAL A 171 4.48 -1.80 -17.06
C VAL A 171 4.59 -1.85 -15.55
N VAL A 172 4.13 -0.77 -14.92
CA VAL A 172 3.87 -0.65 -13.48
C VAL A 172 2.39 -0.31 -13.29
N VAL A 173 1.71 -1.03 -12.41
CA VAL A 173 0.31 -0.75 -12.08
C VAL A 173 0.23 0.00 -10.75
N SER A 174 -0.49 1.11 -10.73
CA SER A 174 -0.72 1.92 -9.53
C SER A 174 -2.18 2.33 -9.40
N THR A 175 -2.54 3.03 -8.34
CA THR A 175 -3.90 3.57 -8.21
C THR A 175 -3.92 5.06 -8.48
N VAL A 176 -5.13 5.59 -8.68
CA VAL A 176 -5.34 7.05 -8.81
C VAL A 176 -4.86 7.84 -7.57
N MET A 177 -4.61 7.16 -6.44
CA MET A 177 -4.10 7.79 -5.21
C MET A 177 -2.58 7.89 -5.14
N SER A 178 -1.83 7.20 -6.02
CA SER A 178 -0.37 7.32 -6.07
C SER A 178 0.06 8.77 -6.32
N ASN A 179 1.10 9.21 -5.61
CA ASN A 179 1.57 10.60 -5.65
C ASN A 179 1.95 11.04 -7.07
N PHE A 180 1.69 12.31 -7.40
CA PHE A 180 2.00 12.86 -8.72
C PHE A 180 3.50 12.77 -9.05
N GLY A 181 4.35 12.99 -8.04
CA GLY A 181 5.80 12.83 -8.18
C GLY A 181 6.23 11.40 -8.50
N PHE A 182 5.56 10.39 -7.94
CA PHE A 182 5.78 8.99 -8.32
C PHE A 182 5.43 8.77 -9.80
N LYS A 183 4.28 9.26 -10.27
CA LYS A 183 3.87 9.13 -11.68
C LYS A 183 4.89 9.74 -12.62
N ASN A 184 5.38 10.93 -12.30
CA ASN A 184 6.46 11.58 -13.05
C ASN A 184 7.74 10.74 -13.04
N SER A 185 8.03 10.07 -11.92
CA SER A 185 9.22 9.21 -11.81
C SER A 185 9.10 7.93 -12.62
N ILE A 186 7.91 7.34 -12.70
CA ILE A 186 7.63 6.21 -13.60
C ILE A 186 7.91 6.59 -15.05
N GLU A 187 7.40 7.75 -15.51
CA GLU A 187 7.62 8.24 -16.87
C GLU A 187 9.09 8.57 -17.16
N LYS A 188 9.79 9.21 -16.21
CA LYS A 188 11.23 9.51 -16.33
C LYS A 188 12.10 8.25 -16.50
N ASN A 189 11.66 7.12 -15.94
CA ASN A 189 12.33 5.83 -16.11
C ASN A 189 11.88 5.06 -17.37
N ASN A 190 11.07 5.67 -18.23
CA ASN A 190 10.45 5.08 -19.42
C ASN A 190 9.55 3.87 -19.10
N PHE A 191 8.99 3.81 -17.91
CA PHE A 191 8.00 2.81 -17.54
C PHE A 191 6.61 3.33 -17.91
N LYS A 192 5.72 2.39 -18.19
CA LYS A 192 4.33 2.66 -18.52
C LYS A 192 3.47 2.52 -17.27
N ASN A 193 2.89 3.62 -16.80
CA ASN A 193 1.98 3.59 -15.66
C ASN A 193 0.55 3.24 -16.11
N ILE A 194 -0.03 2.22 -15.49
CA ILE A 194 -1.45 1.86 -15.63
C ILE A 194 -2.12 2.22 -14.30
N GLU A 195 -3.03 3.19 -14.36
CA GLU A 195 -3.75 3.65 -13.16
C GLU A 195 -5.10 2.96 -13.03
N THR A 196 -5.40 2.46 -11.82
CA THR A 196 -6.68 1.84 -11.48
C THR A 196 -7.45 2.67 -10.45
N ALA A 197 -8.70 2.31 -10.23
CA ALA A 197 -9.42 2.72 -9.02
C ALA A 197 -8.69 2.18 -7.77
N VAL A 198 -8.97 2.78 -6.60
CA VAL A 198 -8.43 2.33 -5.30
C VAL A 198 -9.01 0.97 -4.94
N GLY A 199 -8.16 0.04 -4.59
CA GLY A 199 -8.48 -1.31 -4.17
C GLY A 199 -7.56 -2.34 -4.82
N ASP A 200 -7.03 -3.22 -3.99
CA ASP A 200 -6.07 -4.26 -4.38
C ASP A 200 -6.61 -5.19 -5.50
N LYS A 201 -7.92 -5.44 -5.53
CA LYS A 201 -8.59 -6.19 -6.59
C LYS A 201 -8.38 -5.54 -7.96
N TYR A 202 -8.60 -4.24 -8.08
CA TYR A 202 -8.43 -3.52 -9.34
C TYR A 202 -6.98 -3.50 -9.80
N VAL A 203 -6.05 -3.40 -8.86
CA VAL A 203 -4.61 -3.52 -9.15
C VAL A 203 -4.29 -4.90 -9.69
N ALA A 204 -4.75 -5.97 -9.01
CA ALA A 204 -4.51 -7.35 -9.44
C ALA A 204 -5.11 -7.65 -10.82
N GLU A 205 -6.36 -7.22 -11.08
CA GLU A 205 -7.02 -7.36 -12.38
C GLU A 205 -6.24 -6.66 -13.50
N ALA A 206 -5.83 -5.41 -13.29
CA ALA A 206 -5.05 -4.66 -14.28
C ALA A 206 -3.66 -5.28 -14.51
N MET A 207 -3.02 -5.83 -13.46
CA MET A 207 -1.75 -6.55 -13.61
C MET A 207 -1.88 -7.79 -14.50
N VAL A 208 -2.98 -8.53 -14.37
CA VAL A 208 -3.26 -9.68 -15.26
C VAL A 208 -3.53 -9.21 -16.68
N GLU A 209 -4.39 -8.19 -16.88
CA GLU A 209 -4.74 -7.65 -18.19
C GLU A 209 -3.52 -7.15 -18.96
N HIS A 210 -2.62 -6.45 -18.28
CA HIS A 210 -1.43 -5.83 -18.89
C HIS A 210 -0.18 -6.70 -18.77
N ASN A 211 -0.28 -7.91 -18.20
CA ASN A 211 0.85 -8.80 -17.91
C ASN A 211 1.99 -8.06 -17.21
N ALA A 212 1.66 -7.37 -16.11
CA ALA A 212 2.60 -6.58 -15.33
C ALA A 212 3.23 -7.41 -14.21
N SER A 213 4.53 -7.24 -13.98
CA SER A 213 5.27 -7.93 -12.91
C SER A 213 5.10 -7.29 -11.54
N ILE A 214 4.77 -6.00 -11.49
CA ILE A 214 4.62 -5.23 -10.25
C ILE A 214 3.45 -4.27 -10.33
N GLY A 215 2.76 -4.15 -9.23
CA GLY A 215 1.73 -3.14 -9.01
C GLY A 215 1.41 -3.01 -7.53
N GLY A 216 0.71 -1.96 -7.16
CA GLY A 216 0.33 -1.76 -5.78
C GLY A 216 -0.28 -0.38 -5.49
N GLU A 217 -0.36 -0.10 -4.21
CA GLU A 217 -0.98 1.11 -3.67
C GLU A 217 0.00 1.88 -2.79
N GLN A 218 -0.19 3.18 -2.68
CA GLN A 218 0.57 4.04 -1.75
C GLN A 218 0.51 3.53 -0.30
N SER A 219 -0.57 2.84 0.08
CA SER A 219 -0.75 2.21 1.41
C SER A 219 0.25 1.09 1.72
N GLY A 220 1.09 0.68 0.76
CA GLY A 220 2.08 -0.38 0.93
C GLY A 220 1.61 -1.78 0.53
N HIS A 221 0.37 -1.94 0.03
CA HIS A 221 -0.08 -3.21 -0.54
C HIS A 221 0.53 -3.38 -1.94
N ILE A 222 1.53 -4.24 -2.06
CA ILE A 222 2.33 -4.41 -3.28
C ILE A 222 2.30 -5.86 -3.74
N ILE A 223 2.02 -6.06 -5.01
CA ILE A 223 1.95 -7.37 -5.68
C ILE A 223 3.18 -7.52 -6.58
N ILE A 224 3.92 -8.61 -6.41
CA ILE A 224 4.99 -9.06 -7.31
C ILE A 224 4.51 -10.34 -7.99
N SER A 225 3.80 -10.20 -9.10
CA SER A 225 2.94 -11.25 -9.71
C SER A 225 3.69 -12.51 -10.12
N ASP A 226 4.99 -12.40 -10.45
CA ASP A 226 5.83 -13.56 -10.79
C ASP A 226 6.19 -14.42 -9.56
N LYS A 227 5.83 -13.97 -8.37
CA LYS A 227 6.06 -14.67 -7.10
C LYS A 227 4.77 -15.06 -6.42
N LEU A 228 3.89 -14.09 -6.18
CA LEU A 228 2.58 -14.30 -5.57
C LEU A 228 1.54 -13.42 -6.27
N PRO A 229 0.30 -13.90 -6.47
CA PRO A 229 -0.76 -13.14 -7.14
C PRO A 229 -1.48 -12.14 -6.22
N VAL A 230 -1.00 -11.98 -5.00
CA VAL A 230 -1.58 -11.12 -3.95
C VAL A 230 -0.50 -10.24 -3.33
N GLY A 231 -0.92 -9.17 -2.66
CA GLY A 231 -0.02 -8.33 -1.86
C GLY A 231 0.60 -9.10 -0.70
N ASP A 232 1.90 -8.87 -0.49
CA ASP A 232 2.66 -9.56 0.55
C ASP A 232 3.78 -8.64 1.06
N GLY A 233 3.65 -8.21 2.32
CA GLY A 233 4.59 -7.27 2.92
C GLY A 233 5.98 -7.87 3.14
N LEU A 234 6.08 -9.18 3.49
CA LEU A 234 7.38 -9.83 3.69
C LEU A 234 8.12 -9.99 2.36
N LEU A 235 7.42 -10.38 1.30
CA LEU A 235 7.98 -10.44 -0.05
C LEU A 235 8.43 -9.05 -0.51
N THR A 236 7.63 -8.02 -0.23
CA THR A 236 7.97 -6.63 -0.54
C THR A 236 9.22 -6.17 0.21
N LEU A 237 9.37 -6.51 1.51
CA LEU A 237 10.57 -6.21 2.28
C LEU A 237 11.82 -6.87 1.66
N ILE A 238 11.74 -8.16 1.36
CA ILE A 238 12.88 -8.90 0.76
C ILE A 238 13.28 -8.28 -0.57
N TYR A 239 12.32 -7.96 -1.45
CA TYR A 239 12.61 -7.34 -2.74
C TYR A 239 13.14 -5.90 -2.61
N SER A 240 12.68 -5.14 -1.62
CA SER A 240 13.20 -3.80 -1.35
C SER A 240 14.67 -3.86 -0.89
N LEU A 241 15.00 -4.72 0.07
CA LEU A 241 16.38 -4.92 0.53
C LEU A 241 17.27 -5.46 -0.60
N LYS A 242 16.77 -6.41 -1.39
CA LYS A 242 17.47 -6.95 -2.55
C LYS A 242 17.77 -5.89 -3.60
N ALA A 243 16.83 -5.00 -3.87
CA ALA A 243 17.02 -3.88 -4.79
C ALA A 243 18.06 -2.89 -4.26
N LEU A 244 18.00 -2.51 -2.99
CA LEU A 244 18.99 -1.63 -2.36
C LEU A 244 20.42 -2.25 -2.42
N SER A 245 20.54 -3.53 -2.09
CA SER A 245 21.81 -4.27 -2.20
C SER A 245 22.33 -4.31 -3.63
N PHE A 246 21.45 -4.59 -4.61
CA PHE A 246 21.80 -4.62 -6.03
C PHE A 246 22.32 -3.28 -6.54
N PHE A 247 21.65 -2.18 -6.21
CA PHE A 247 22.05 -0.82 -6.60
C PHE A 247 23.20 -0.27 -5.74
N LYS A 248 23.55 -0.94 -4.64
CA LYS A 248 24.53 -0.47 -3.65
C LYS A 248 24.23 0.94 -3.15
N THR A 249 22.98 1.17 -2.80
CA THR A 249 22.46 2.47 -2.34
C THR A 249 21.68 2.31 -1.03
N THR A 250 21.50 3.40 -0.30
CA THR A 250 20.61 3.47 0.85
C THR A 250 19.19 3.84 0.41
N LEU A 251 18.20 3.61 1.26
CA LEU A 251 16.81 3.95 0.93
C LEU A 251 16.62 5.47 0.85
N VAL A 252 17.30 6.24 1.74
CA VAL A 252 17.28 7.70 1.69
C VAL A 252 17.85 8.21 0.36
N GLN A 253 19.01 7.72 -0.06
CA GLN A 253 19.62 8.14 -1.31
C GLN A 253 18.75 7.76 -2.51
N PHE A 254 18.19 6.53 -2.49
CA PHE A 254 17.28 6.11 -3.56
C PHE A 254 16.07 7.05 -3.67
N ARG A 255 15.41 7.37 -2.54
CA ARG A 255 14.24 8.25 -2.51
C ARG A 255 14.58 9.64 -3.05
N GLU A 256 15.66 10.26 -2.55
CA GLU A 256 16.08 11.59 -2.96
C GLU A 256 16.46 11.70 -4.44
N ASP A 257 17.11 10.68 -4.99
CA ASP A 257 17.55 10.67 -6.38
C ASP A 257 16.43 10.36 -7.39
N ASN A 258 15.35 9.68 -6.95
CA ASN A 258 14.38 9.12 -7.88
C ASN A 258 12.95 9.66 -7.75
N ILE A 259 12.57 10.22 -6.61
CA ILE A 259 11.21 10.68 -6.37
C ILE A 259 11.22 12.12 -5.87
N GLU A 260 10.60 13.01 -6.62
CA GLU A 260 10.21 14.33 -6.16
C GLU A 260 8.79 14.22 -5.60
N GLU A 261 8.64 14.03 -4.28
CA GLU A 261 7.34 13.90 -3.66
C GLU A 261 6.61 15.23 -3.66
N TYR A 262 5.38 15.23 -4.19
CA TYR A 262 4.53 16.41 -4.19
C TYR A 262 3.75 16.49 -2.89
N PRO A 263 3.82 17.60 -2.15
CA PRO A 263 2.93 17.86 -1.03
C PRO A 263 1.48 17.62 -1.41
N GLN A 264 0.72 17.00 -0.50
CA GLN A 264 -0.66 16.66 -0.76
C GLN A 264 -1.58 17.00 0.41
N LYS A 265 -2.84 17.30 0.10
CA LYS A 265 -3.89 17.52 1.08
C LYS A 265 -5.16 16.78 0.68
N LEU A 266 -5.56 15.83 1.51
CA LEU A 266 -6.84 15.14 1.38
C LEU A 266 -7.86 15.79 2.31
N VAL A 267 -8.98 16.23 1.76
CA VAL A 267 -10.10 16.81 2.51
C VAL A 267 -11.32 15.94 2.32
N ASN A 268 -11.91 15.52 3.43
CA ASN A 268 -13.16 14.79 3.46
C ASN A 268 -14.28 15.79 3.77
N LEU A 269 -15.23 15.92 2.86
CA LEU A 269 -16.42 16.76 3.03
C LEU A 269 -17.62 15.85 3.33
N GLU A 270 -18.10 15.90 4.56
CA GLU A 270 -19.36 15.24 4.96
C GLU A 270 -20.53 15.93 4.27
N LEU A 271 -21.41 15.17 3.66
CA LEU A 271 -22.55 15.63 2.89
C LEU A 271 -23.84 14.96 3.42
N ASN A 272 -24.96 15.66 3.34
CA ASN A 272 -26.26 15.04 3.64
C ASN A 272 -26.66 14.02 2.57
N ASP A 273 -26.39 14.36 1.29
CA ASP A 273 -26.67 13.51 0.15
C ASP A 273 -25.42 13.41 -0.74
N MET A 274 -25.18 12.22 -1.29
CA MET A 274 -24.05 11.99 -2.19
C MET A 274 -24.28 12.67 -3.54
N PRO A 275 -23.30 13.43 -4.05
CA PRO A 275 -23.36 13.97 -5.40
C PRO A 275 -23.55 12.85 -6.43
N ASN A 276 -24.49 13.04 -7.35
CA ASN A 276 -24.68 12.13 -8.46
C ASN A 276 -23.57 12.31 -9.51
N ILE A 277 -23.54 11.41 -10.50
CA ILE A 277 -22.50 11.38 -11.54
C ILE A 277 -22.44 12.72 -12.30
N GLN A 278 -23.58 13.37 -12.56
CA GLN A 278 -23.61 14.64 -13.27
C GLN A 278 -22.99 15.76 -12.41
N GLN A 279 -23.33 15.82 -11.13
CA GLN A 279 -22.74 16.78 -10.18
C GLN A 279 -21.24 16.59 -10.02
N ILE A 280 -20.74 15.33 -9.98
CA ILE A 280 -19.28 15.06 -9.97
C ILE A 280 -18.60 15.63 -11.22
N LYS A 281 -19.17 15.42 -12.43
CA LYS A 281 -18.62 16.00 -13.67
C LYS A 281 -18.61 17.52 -13.66
N GLU A 282 -19.61 18.15 -13.06
CA GLU A 282 -19.66 19.60 -12.91
C GLU A 282 -18.60 20.10 -11.93
N LEU A 283 -18.39 19.39 -10.82
CA LEU A 283 -17.32 19.68 -9.87
C LEU A 283 -15.93 19.50 -10.50
N GLU A 284 -15.72 18.47 -11.31
CA GLU A 284 -14.48 18.28 -12.07
C GLU A 284 -14.24 19.43 -13.06
N THR A 285 -15.31 19.93 -13.69
CA THR A 285 -15.22 21.10 -14.57
C THR A 285 -14.83 22.36 -13.81
N ILE A 286 -15.42 22.59 -12.64
CA ILE A 286 -15.08 23.72 -11.75
C ILE A 286 -13.61 23.63 -11.32
N ALA A 287 -13.16 22.44 -10.94
CA ALA A 287 -11.79 22.20 -10.51
C ALA A 287 -10.80 22.43 -11.67
N LYS A 288 -11.13 21.97 -12.86
CA LYS A 288 -10.31 22.19 -14.06
C LYS A 288 -10.13 23.68 -14.37
N LEU A 289 -11.22 24.44 -14.39
CA LEU A 289 -11.16 25.89 -14.63
C LEU A 289 -10.34 26.62 -13.56
N LEU A 290 -10.47 26.18 -12.29
CA LEU A 290 -9.66 26.73 -11.20
C LEU A 290 -8.17 26.38 -11.36
N ALA A 291 -7.85 25.17 -11.78
CA ALA A 291 -6.48 24.73 -12.03
C ALA A 291 -5.82 25.54 -13.16
N GLU A 292 -6.57 25.80 -14.23
CA GLU A 292 -6.13 26.68 -15.34
C GLU A 292 -5.95 28.14 -14.85
N GLU A 293 -6.90 28.69 -14.07
CA GLU A 293 -6.83 30.04 -13.51
C GLU A 293 -5.62 30.25 -12.58
N LYS A 294 -5.30 29.22 -11.80
CA LYS A 294 -4.21 29.27 -10.80
C LYS A 294 -2.88 28.73 -11.31
N GLU A 295 -2.81 28.31 -12.57
CA GLU A 295 -1.63 27.68 -13.16
C GLU A 295 -1.06 26.54 -12.28
N LEU A 296 -1.95 25.65 -11.80
CA LEU A 296 -1.60 24.60 -10.85
C LEU A 296 -0.53 23.66 -11.44
N ASP A 297 0.69 23.71 -10.90
CA ASP A 297 1.72 22.69 -11.13
C ASP A 297 1.48 21.51 -10.18
N GLY A 298 0.56 20.64 -10.57
CA GLY A 298 0.08 19.53 -9.75
C GLY A 298 -1.20 18.91 -10.29
N ARG A 299 -1.96 18.28 -9.40
CA ARG A 299 -3.24 17.67 -9.76
C ARG A 299 -4.27 17.78 -8.63
N TYR A 300 -5.48 17.44 -8.97
CA TYR A 300 -6.58 17.24 -8.02
C TYR A 300 -7.35 15.96 -8.36
N LEU A 301 -8.04 15.41 -7.37
CA LEU A 301 -8.96 14.29 -7.53
C LEU A 301 -10.21 14.54 -6.68
N ILE A 302 -11.39 14.41 -7.28
CA ILE A 302 -12.68 14.54 -6.60
C ILE A 302 -13.42 13.22 -6.75
N ARG A 303 -13.79 12.58 -5.64
CA ARG A 303 -14.53 11.31 -5.70
C ARG A 303 -15.46 11.13 -4.51
N ASN A 304 -16.53 10.40 -4.72
CA ASN A 304 -17.37 9.92 -3.64
C ASN A 304 -16.64 8.86 -2.82
N SER A 305 -16.91 8.82 -1.51
CA SER A 305 -16.55 7.66 -0.69
C SER A 305 -17.45 6.47 -1.08
N GLY A 306 -16.89 5.25 -1.05
CA GLY A 306 -17.67 4.03 -1.35
C GLY A 306 -18.60 3.60 -0.22
N THR A 307 -18.33 4.01 1.02
CA THR A 307 -18.98 3.49 2.24
C THR A 307 -19.69 4.54 3.08
N GLU A 308 -19.41 5.81 2.88
CA GLU A 308 -19.89 6.91 3.72
C GLU A 308 -20.39 8.07 2.85
N PRO A 309 -21.37 8.88 3.30
CA PRO A 309 -21.85 10.05 2.58
C PRO A 309 -20.84 11.19 2.63
N MET A 310 -19.73 11.00 1.92
CA MET A 310 -18.55 11.84 2.00
C MET A 310 -17.92 12.04 0.62
N LEU A 311 -17.63 13.30 0.27
CA LEU A 311 -16.86 13.65 -0.91
C LEU A 311 -15.39 13.82 -0.51
N ARG A 312 -14.52 13.08 -1.18
CA ARG A 312 -13.06 13.16 -0.98
C ARG A 312 -12.45 14.03 -2.05
N VAL A 313 -11.70 15.04 -1.61
CA VAL A 313 -10.98 15.97 -2.47
C VAL A 313 -9.49 15.89 -2.14
N LEU A 314 -8.70 15.35 -3.04
CA LEU A 314 -7.25 15.34 -2.98
C LEU A 314 -6.71 16.48 -3.82
N VAL A 315 -5.72 17.20 -3.31
CA VAL A 315 -4.94 18.19 -4.05
C VAL A 315 -3.47 17.89 -3.82
N GLU A 316 -2.70 17.88 -4.89
CA GLU A 316 -1.24 17.75 -4.88
C GLU A 316 -0.66 18.89 -5.71
N ALA A 317 0.38 19.53 -5.22
CA ALA A 317 1.10 20.57 -5.94
C ALA A 317 2.57 20.57 -5.53
N ARG A 318 3.39 21.33 -6.26
CA ARG A 318 4.83 21.35 -6.10
C ARG A 318 5.31 21.84 -4.73
N ASP A 319 4.50 22.64 -4.06
CA ASP A 319 4.78 23.20 -2.74
C ASP A 319 3.54 23.27 -1.85
N GLU A 320 3.74 23.33 -0.53
CA GLU A 320 2.66 23.33 0.47
C GLU A 320 1.74 24.55 0.36
N ASP A 321 2.28 25.72 0.00
CA ASP A 321 1.49 26.96 -0.12
C ASP A 321 0.50 26.83 -1.28
N SER A 322 0.95 26.32 -2.41
CA SER A 322 0.11 26.01 -3.59
C SER A 322 -0.98 24.98 -3.27
N VAL A 323 -0.64 23.91 -2.52
CA VAL A 323 -1.62 22.94 -2.04
C VAL A 323 -2.66 23.59 -1.15
N ALA A 324 -2.22 24.41 -0.19
CA ALA A 324 -3.12 25.05 0.76
C ALA A 324 -4.06 26.05 0.05
N GLU A 325 -3.52 26.90 -0.82
CA GLU A 325 -4.29 27.90 -1.56
C GLU A 325 -5.32 27.23 -2.48
N PHE A 326 -4.87 26.29 -3.32
CA PHE A 326 -5.74 25.62 -4.27
C PHE A 326 -6.83 24.80 -3.56
N SER A 327 -6.48 24.04 -2.50
CA SER A 327 -7.45 23.27 -1.72
C SER A 327 -8.54 24.16 -1.15
N ASN A 328 -8.16 25.29 -0.52
CA ASN A 328 -9.14 26.19 0.09
C ASN A 328 -10.08 26.81 -0.96
N ASN A 329 -9.55 27.23 -2.11
CA ASN A 329 -10.35 27.77 -3.20
C ASN A 329 -11.30 26.72 -3.78
N LEU A 330 -10.82 25.51 -4.03
CA LEU A 330 -11.59 24.40 -4.57
C LEU A 330 -12.72 24.00 -3.63
N ILE A 331 -12.42 23.82 -2.33
CA ILE A 331 -13.40 23.45 -1.31
C ILE A 331 -14.51 24.50 -1.20
N ASN A 332 -14.15 25.79 -1.24
CA ASN A 332 -15.15 26.85 -1.22
C ASN A 332 -16.07 26.82 -2.45
N LYS A 333 -15.51 26.62 -3.66
CA LYS A 333 -16.31 26.47 -4.88
C LYS A 333 -17.22 25.24 -4.82
N ILE A 334 -16.73 24.09 -4.31
CA ILE A 334 -17.52 22.85 -4.11
C ILE A 334 -18.69 23.11 -3.14
N LYS A 335 -18.41 23.71 -1.98
CA LYS A 335 -19.45 24.01 -0.99
C LYS A 335 -20.52 24.94 -1.54
N ASN A 336 -20.14 25.98 -2.26
CA ASN A 336 -21.09 26.89 -2.90
C ASN A 336 -21.95 26.20 -3.95
N PHE A 337 -21.36 25.29 -4.76
CA PHE A 337 -22.08 24.52 -5.75
C PHE A 337 -23.09 23.54 -5.15
N LEU A 338 -22.71 22.83 -4.06
CA LEU A 338 -23.57 21.84 -3.42
C LEU A 338 -24.63 22.44 -2.51
N GLN A 339 -24.55 23.73 -2.13
CA GLN A 339 -25.56 24.44 -1.33
C GLN A 339 -26.62 25.11 -2.20
N THR A 340 -26.45 25.14 -3.49
CA THR A 340 -27.43 25.65 -4.49
C THR A 340 -28.19 24.47 -5.11
#